data_4395c56bba44f14b9c9169ebf2b8ddaf
#
_entry.id   4395c56bba44f14b9c9169ebf2b8ddaf
#
_cell.length_a   1.000
_cell.length_b   1.000
_cell.length_c   1.000
_cell.angle_alpha   90.00
_cell.angle_beta   90.00
_cell.angle_gamma   90.00
#
_symmetry.space_group_name_H-M   'P 1'
#
loop_
_entity.id
_entity.type
_entity.pdbx_description
1 polymer ?
#
loop_
_entity_poly.entity_id
_entity_poly.type
_entity_poly.pdbx_seq_one_letter_code
_entity_poly.pdbx_strand_id
1 'polypeptide(L)'
;VHAKKHMVVAANPYASQAGLEILRAGGSAVDAAITTQMVLNLVEPQSSGIGGGAFLMHYNSATKAIDAYDGREIAPAMATPDMFQKPDGTPLRFHDAVPGGLAVGVPGLLRMLEMAHQKHGKLPWRKLFQPAIQLAEDGFSISPRLNKMITKDRHLKKFDATTQYFFAPNGDAKPVGSRLTNLALAETFRVIAESGSDAFYPGPIAQDIVDAVKSAPINPGRLTKKDMAAYVAKRRDPVCMPYRVWFV
;
A
#
# COMPACT_ATOMS: atom_id res chain seq x y z
N VAL A 1 -13.63 14.00 -19.31
CA VAL A 1 -12.50 14.91 -19.04
C VAL A 1 -11.52 14.82 -20.18
N HIS A 2 -11.11 15.94 -20.72
CA HIS A 2 -10.09 16.02 -21.78
C HIS A 2 -8.83 16.66 -21.21
N ALA A 3 -7.72 15.95 -21.21
CA ALA A 3 -6.42 16.48 -20.77
C ALA A 3 -5.52 16.72 -22.00
N LYS A 4 -4.88 17.90 -22.06
CA LYS A 4 -3.95 18.25 -23.16
C LYS A 4 -2.52 17.77 -22.89
N LYS A 5 -2.11 17.69 -21.61
CA LYS A 5 -0.72 17.36 -21.23
C LYS A 5 -0.64 16.23 -20.21
N HIS A 6 -1.34 16.35 -19.10
CA HIS A 6 -1.22 15.45 -17.97
C HIS A 6 -2.60 14.94 -17.53
N MET A 7 -2.67 13.67 -17.15
CA MET A 7 -3.86 13.07 -16.53
C MET A 7 -3.41 12.12 -15.42
N VAL A 8 -4.05 12.23 -14.26
CA VAL A 8 -3.93 11.27 -13.16
C VAL A 8 -5.33 10.86 -12.75
N VAL A 9 -5.55 9.56 -12.63
CA VAL A 9 -6.82 8.97 -12.17
C VAL A 9 -6.52 8.07 -10.99
N ALA A 10 -7.20 8.30 -9.87
CA ALA A 10 -7.09 7.49 -8.67
C ALA A 10 -8.44 7.41 -7.94
N ALA A 11 -8.56 6.50 -6.98
CA ALA A 11 -9.78 6.28 -6.22
C ALA A 11 -10.18 7.44 -5.30
N ASN A 12 -9.25 8.40 -5.07
CA ASN A 12 -9.48 9.50 -4.15
C ASN A 12 -8.93 10.82 -4.71
N PRO A 13 -9.67 11.94 -4.60
CA PRO A 13 -9.25 13.25 -5.13
C PRO A 13 -7.91 13.75 -4.57
N TYR A 14 -7.62 13.54 -3.28
CA TYR A 14 -6.33 13.91 -2.69
C TYR A 14 -5.17 13.23 -3.43
N ALA A 15 -5.31 11.95 -3.72
CA ALA A 15 -4.28 11.18 -4.41
C ALA A 15 -4.11 11.61 -5.88
N SER A 16 -5.22 11.86 -6.60
CA SER A 16 -5.18 12.35 -7.99
C SER A 16 -4.53 13.74 -8.06
N GLN A 17 -4.86 14.63 -7.13
CA GLN A 17 -4.29 15.96 -7.07
C GLN A 17 -2.78 15.92 -6.79
N ALA A 18 -2.34 15.14 -5.81
CA ALA A 18 -0.93 15.00 -5.49
C ALA A 18 -0.12 14.46 -6.68
N GLY A 19 -0.60 13.43 -7.36
CA GLY A 19 0.03 12.91 -8.57
C GLY A 19 0.09 13.94 -9.71
N LEU A 20 -0.96 14.73 -9.88
CA LEU A 20 -1.00 15.80 -10.89
C LEU A 20 0.02 16.91 -10.60
N GLU A 21 0.21 17.26 -9.33
CA GLU A 21 1.21 18.25 -8.90
C GLU A 21 2.64 17.76 -9.18
N ILE A 22 2.91 16.49 -8.99
CA ILE A 22 4.18 15.86 -9.37
C ILE A 22 4.44 15.97 -10.88
N LEU A 23 3.43 15.68 -11.71
CA LEU A 23 3.57 15.84 -13.17
C LEU A 23 3.82 17.30 -13.56
N ARG A 24 3.14 18.26 -12.93
CA ARG A 24 3.33 19.70 -13.15
C ARG A 24 4.72 20.19 -12.72
N ALA A 25 5.29 19.56 -11.68
CA ALA A 25 6.64 19.83 -11.21
C ALA A 25 7.74 19.19 -12.10
N GLY A 26 7.37 18.56 -13.22
CA GLY A 26 8.31 17.94 -14.17
C GLY A 26 8.60 16.47 -13.88
N GLY A 27 7.89 15.86 -12.95
CA GLY A 27 8.00 14.43 -12.64
C GLY A 27 7.55 13.54 -13.79
N SER A 28 8.01 12.29 -13.75
CA SER A 28 7.57 11.24 -14.67
C SER A 28 6.20 10.68 -14.29
N ALA A 29 5.63 9.85 -15.15
CA ALA A 29 4.41 9.10 -14.82
C ALA A 29 4.63 8.15 -13.62
N VAL A 30 5.84 7.59 -13.48
CA VAL A 30 6.20 6.73 -12.35
C VAL A 30 6.30 7.56 -11.06
N ASP A 31 6.89 8.76 -11.09
CA ASP A 31 6.93 9.66 -9.94
C ASP A 31 5.50 10.00 -9.47
N ALA A 32 4.63 10.34 -10.41
CA ALA A 32 3.24 10.63 -10.11
C ALA A 32 2.49 9.42 -9.52
N ALA A 33 2.73 8.22 -10.06
CA ALA A 33 2.13 6.99 -9.56
C ALA A 33 2.59 6.68 -8.12
N ILE A 34 3.88 6.87 -7.81
CA ILE A 34 4.41 6.66 -6.45
C ILE A 34 3.75 7.62 -5.47
N THR A 35 3.71 8.92 -5.78
CA THR A 35 3.07 9.91 -4.90
C THR A 35 1.59 9.63 -4.72
N THR A 36 0.87 9.32 -5.80
CA THR A 36 -0.54 8.92 -5.76
C THR A 36 -0.74 7.72 -4.83
N GLN A 37 0.14 6.70 -4.94
CA GLN A 37 0.09 5.51 -4.10
C GLN A 37 0.34 5.84 -2.63
N MET A 38 1.32 6.67 -2.29
CA MET A 38 1.59 7.06 -0.90
C MET A 38 0.41 7.80 -0.28
N VAL A 39 -0.24 8.69 -1.03
CA VAL A 39 -1.45 9.36 -0.56
C VAL A 39 -2.63 8.39 -0.41
N LEU A 40 -2.80 7.44 -1.33
CA LEU A 40 -3.84 6.40 -1.22
C LEU A 40 -3.68 5.55 0.03
N ASN A 41 -2.46 5.24 0.45
CA ASN A 41 -2.22 4.49 1.69
C ASN A 41 -2.80 5.19 2.93
N LEU A 42 -2.91 6.51 2.88
CA LEU A 42 -3.47 7.32 3.95
C LEU A 42 -4.99 7.47 3.84
N VAL A 43 -5.50 7.81 2.64
CA VAL A 43 -6.91 8.21 2.45
C VAL A 43 -7.85 7.08 2.04
N GLU A 44 -7.29 5.95 1.59
CA GLU A 44 -8.00 4.71 1.21
C GLU A 44 -7.37 3.46 1.87
N PRO A 45 -7.18 3.46 3.21
CA PRO A 45 -6.42 2.41 3.90
C PRO A 45 -7.05 1.03 3.80
N GLN A 46 -8.35 0.93 3.49
CA GLN A 46 -9.05 -0.33 3.26
C GLN A 46 -8.66 -1.01 1.95
N SER A 47 -7.97 -0.30 1.06
CA SER A 47 -7.64 -0.78 -0.29
C SER A 47 -6.17 -0.58 -0.65
N SER A 48 -5.40 0.08 0.18
CA SER A 48 -4.03 0.49 -0.12
C SER A 48 -3.17 0.57 1.13
N GLY A 49 -1.92 0.11 1.06
CA GLY A 49 -0.99 0.14 2.19
C GLY A 49 0.45 -0.23 1.78
N ILE A 50 1.44 0.35 2.45
CA ILE A 50 2.86 -0.02 2.25
C ILE A 50 3.18 -1.44 2.71
N GLY A 51 2.33 -2.02 3.56
CA GLY A 51 2.43 -3.42 4.01
C GLY A 51 1.83 -4.43 3.03
N GLY A 52 1.45 -4.00 1.83
CA GLY A 52 0.88 -4.84 0.78
C GLY A 52 1.80 -5.00 -0.43
N GLY A 53 1.19 -5.37 -1.55
CA GLY A 53 1.87 -5.47 -2.83
C GLY A 53 1.06 -4.88 -3.98
N ALA A 54 1.71 -4.82 -5.14
CA ALA A 54 1.08 -4.31 -6.36
C ALA A 54 1.78 -4.83 -7.61
N PHE A 55 1.15 -4.58 -8.75
CA PHE A 55 1.78 -4.64 -10.07
C PHE A 55 1.83 -3.23 -10.65
N LEU A 56 2.90 -2.94 -11.39
CA LEU A 56 3.03 -1.67 -12.10
C LEU A 56 3.39 -1.96 -13.57
N MET A 57 2.66 -1.34 -14.47
CA MET A 57 2.99 -1.35 -15.89
C MET A 57 3.33 0.06 -16.37
N HIS A 58 4.46 0.19 -17.04
CA HIS A 58 4.94 1.44 -17.60
C HIS A 58 5.08 1.33 -19.12
N TYR A 59 4.36 2.16 -19.85
CA TYR A 59 4.50 2.28 -21.30
C TYR A 59 5.36 3.50 -21.67
N ASN A 60 6.41 3.26 -22.45
CA ASN A 60 7.25 4.30 -23.02
C ASN A 60 6.83 4.59 -24.46
N SER A 61 6.25 5.76 -24.71
CA SER A 61 5.73 6.13 -26.03
C SER A 61 6.82 6.33 -27.08
N ALA A 62 8.05 6.68 -26.70
CA ALA A 62 9.17 6.87 -27.64
C ALA A 62 9.71 5.53 -28.17
N THR A 63 9.88 4.55 -27.28
CA THR A 63 10.41 3.23 -27.64
C THR A 63 9.34 2.19 -27.90
N LYS A 64 8.07 2.49 -27.61
CA LYS A 64 6.93 1.55 -27.62
C LYS A 64 7.08 0.36 -26.69
N ALA A 65 8.03 0.42 -25.77
CA ALA A 65 8.28 -0.64 -24.80
C ALA A 65 7.31 -0.57 -23.64
N ILE A 66 6.95 -1.75 -23.12
CA ILE A 66 6.19 -1.92 -21.88
C ILE A 66 7.10 -2.59 -20.88
N ASP A 67 7.26 -1.99 -19.70
CA ASP A 67 7.91 -2.59 -18.54
C ASP A 67 6.84 -3.02 -17.53
N ALA A 68 6.91 -4.26 -17.06
CA ALA A 68 6.05 -4.79 -16.02
C ALA A 68 6.86 -5.07 -14.76
N TYR A 69 6.37 -4.62 -13.61
CA TYR A 69 7.00 -4.77 -12.30
C TYR A 69 6.05 -5.54 -11.39
N ASP A 70 6.60 -6.55 -10.73
CA ASP A 70 5.90 -7.42 -9.79
C ASP A 70 6.43 -7.17 -8.38
N GLY A 71 5.61 -6.50 -7.59
CA GLY A 71 5.77 -6.30 -6.15
C GLY A 71 4.71 -7.05 -5.36
N ARG A 72 4.23 -8.18 -5.87
CA ARG A 72 3.25 -9.03 -5.18
C ARG A 72 3.85 -9.60 -3.91
N GLU A 73 3.05 -9.72 -2.86
CA GLU A 73 3.44 -10.37 -1.61
C GLU A 73 3.82 -11.83 -1.86
N ILE A 74 4.75 -12.32 -1.06
CA ILE A 74 5.07 -13.75 -1.01
C ILE A 74 4.71 -14.31 0.37
N ALA A 75 4.46 -15.62 0.44
CA ALA A 75 4.23 -16.30 1.70
C ALA A 75 5.48 -16.24 2.59
N PRO A 76 5.35 -16.04 3.93
CA PRO A 76 6.46 -16.25 4.85
C PRO A 76 7.04 -17.66 4.72
N ALA A 77 8.33 -17.83 4.98
CA ALA A 77 8.99 -19.14 4.87
C ALA A 77 8.38 -20.21 5.79
N MET A 78 7.74 -19.79 6.87
CA MET A 78 7.04 -20.67 7.81
C MET A 78 5.56 -20.94 7.44
N ALA A 79 5.11 -20.54 6.27
CA ALA A 79 3.77 -20.88 5.79
C ALA A 79 3.67 -22.39 5.51
N THR A 80 2.55 -23.01 5.91
CA THR A 80 2.27 -24.43 5.72
C THR A 80 0.96 -24.62 4.95
N PRO A 81 0.77 -25.72 4.22
CA PRO A 81 -0.45 -25.96 3.44
C PRO A 81 -1.74 -25.98 4.27
N ASP A 82 -1.64 -26.31 5.54
CA ASP A 82 -2.73 -26.45 6.50
C ASP A 82 -2.97 -25.20 7.36
N MET A 83 -2.19 -24.11 7.17
CA MET A 83 -2.25 -22.93 8.03
C MET A 83 -3.63 -22.25 8.11
N PHE A 84 -4.50 -22.49 7.13
CA PHE A 84 -5.87 -21.97 7.10
C PHE A 84 -6.92 -23.06 7.35
N GLN A 85 -6.54 -24.17 8.00
CA GLN A 85 -7.45 -25.23 8.38
C GLN A 85 -7.78 -25.17 9.88
N LYS A 86 -8.94 -25.67 10.23
CA LYS A 86 -9.33 -25.94 11.61
C LYS A 86 -8.69 -27.26 12.06
N PRO A 87 -8.72 -27.59 13.38
CA PRO A 87 -8.19 -28.86 13.89
C PRO A 87 -8.79 -30.10 13.26
N ASP A 88 -10.02 -30.03 12.77
CA ASP A 88 -10.72 -31.12 12.07
C ASP A 88 -10.34 -31.24 10.58
N GLY A 89 -9.38 -30.43 10.10
CA GLY A 89 -8.95 -30.37 8.71
C GLY A 89 -9.86 -29.58 7.77
N THR A 90 -10.98 -29.03 8.25
CA THR A 90 -11.83 -28.21 7.40
C THR A 90 -11.27 -26.80 7.21
N PRO A 91 -11.39 -26.18 6.02
CA PRO A 91 -10.90 -24.81 5.80
C PRO A 91 -11.60 -23.79 6.71
N LEU A 92 -10.83 -22.80 7.17
CA LEU A 92 -11.39 -21.56 7.75
C LEU A 92 -12.25 -20.86 6.69
N ARG A 93 -13.35 -20.25 7.12
CA ARG A 93 -14.09 -19.35 6.22
C ARG A 93 -13.21 -18.13 5.90
N PHE A 94 -13.32 -17.60 4.69
CA PHE A 94 -12.50 -16.47 4.23
C PHE A 94 -12.45 -15.31 5.24
N HIS A 95 -13.61 -14.85 5.73
CA HIS A 95 -13.68 -13.76 6.69
C HIS A 95 -13.18 -14.09 8.10
N ASP A 96 -12.96 -15.36 8.42
CA ASP A 96 -12.35 -15.79 9.68
C ASP A 96 -10.82 -15.92 9.53
N ALA A 97 -10.33 -16.18 8.31
CA ALA A 97 -8.91 -16.33 8.01
C ALA A 97 -8.19 -14.99 7.76
N VAL A 98 -8.89 -14.00 7.18
CA VAL A 98 -8.29 -12.72 6.75
C VAL A 98 -7.81 -11.84 7.91
N PRO A 99 -8.60 -11.63 9.01
CA PRO A 99 -8.17 -10.71 10.06
C PRO A 99 -7.00 -11.27 10.88
N GLY A 100 -6.08 -10.40 11.24
CA GLY A 100 -4.93 -10.75 12.07
C GLY A 100 -3.65 -11.02 11.29
N GLY A 101 -2.70 -11.70 11.93
CA GLY A 101 -1.35 -11.89 11.42
C GLY A 101 -1.18 -13.06 10.44
N LEU A 102 -2.06 -14.08 10.50
CA LEU A 102 -1.89 -15.34 9.77
C LEU A 102 -1.91 -15.16 8.25
N ALA A 103 -2.77 -14.24 7.75
CA ALA A 103 -2.91 -13.94 6.33
C ALA A 103 -1.89 -12.91 5.80
N VAL A 104 -1.00 -12.40 6.64
CA VAL A 104 -0.02 -11.38 6.24
C VAL A 104 1.11 -12.03 5.46
N GLY A 105 1.27 -11.61 4.21
CA GLY A 105 2.42 -11.94 3.38
C GLY A 105 3.58 -10.96 3.58
N VAL A 106 4.74 -11.30 3.00
CA VAL A 106 5.88 -10.38 2.95
C VAL A 106 5.56 -9.24 1.99
N PRO A 107 5.56 -7.98 2.43
CA PRO A 107 5.21 -6.84 1.59
C PRO A 107 6.16 -6.67 0.40
N GLY A 108 5.63 -6.23 -0.73
CA GLY A 108 6.44 -6.03 -1.94
C GLY A 108 6.36 -4.64 -2.55
N LEU A 109 5.38 -3.83 -2.14
CA LEU A 109 5.07 -2.55 -2.77
C LEU A 109 6.29 -1.62 -2.87
N LEU A 110 6.96 -1.35 -1.75
CA LEU A 110 8.05 -0.35 -1.72
C LEU A 110 9.26 -0.77 -2.57
N ARG A 111 9.65 -2.06 -2.53
CA ARG A 111 10.73 -2.57 -3.40
C ARG A 111 10.39 -2.41 -4.88
N MET A 112 9.15 -2.70 -5.25
CA MET A 112 8.70 -2.54 -6.64
C MET A 112 8.70 -1.06 -7.08
N LEU A 113 8.17 -0.18 -6.25
CA LEU A 113 8.12 1.25 -6.55
C LEU A 113 9.52 1.86 -6.68
N GLU A 114 10.45 1.49 -5.80
CA GLU A 114 11.83 1.96 -5.88
C GLU A 114 12.53 1.42 -7.13
N MET A 115 12.36 0.13 -7.47
CA MET A 115 12.87 -0.45 -8.71
C MET A 115 12.36 0.30 -9.95
N ALA A 116 11.09 0.62 -10.01
CA ALA A 116 10.49 1.39 -11.10
C ALA A 116 11.01 2.83 -11.12
N HIS A 117 11.16 3.45 -9.94
CA HIS A 117 11.71 4.81 -9.81
C HIS A 117 13.15 4.91 -10.29
N GLN A 118 14.00 3.96 -9.91
CA GLN A 118 15.42 3.93 -10.36
C GLN A 118 15.55 3.94 -11.88
N LYS A 119 14.60 3.35 -12.60
CA LYS A 119 14.61 3.28 -14.06
C LYS A 119 13.90 4.45 -14.73
N HIS A 120 12.79 4.92 -14.18
CA HIS A 120 11.86 5.84 -14.85
C HIS A 120 11.60 7.14 -14.07
N GLY A 121 12.09 7.26 -12.84
CA GLY A 121 11.96 8.45 -12.02
C GLY A 121 12.74 9.63 -12.59
N LYS A 122 12.23 10.84 -12.37
CA LYS A 122 12.85 12.11 -12.73
C LYS A 122 13.08 13.01 -11.52
N LEU A 123 12.19 12.94 -10.54
CA LEU A 123 12.31 13.71 -9.32
C LEU A 123 12.99 12.87 -8.23
N PRO A 124 13.68 13.51 -7.27
CA PRO A 124 14.25 12.79 -6.14
C PRO A 124 13.19 11.98 -5.38
N TRP A 125 13.52 10.74 -5.00
CA TRP A 125 12.65 9.81 -4.27
C TRP A 125 11.97 10.46 -3.07
N ARG A 126 12.73 11.17 -2.23
CA ARG A 126 12.22 11.86 -1.04
C ARG A 126 11.10 12.88 -1.34
N LYS A 127 11.12 13.49 -2.51
CA LYS A 127 10.12 14.49 -2.91
C LYS A 127 8.76 13.86 -3.14
N LEU A 128 8.72 12.58 -3.52
CA LEU A 128 7.50 11.87 -3.86
C LEU A 128 6.65 11.52 -2.63
N PHE A 129 7.23 11.53 -1.45
CA PHE A 129 6.54 11.26 -0.18
C PHE A 129 5.97 12.53 0.48
N GLN A 130 6.48 13.72 0.13
CA GLN A 130 6.12 14.96 0.81
C GLN A 130 4.62 15.24 0.84
N PRO A 131 3.83 15.05 -0.26
CA PRO A 131 2.39 15.27 -0.20
C PRO A 131 1.67 14.34 0.78
N ALA A 132 2.10 13.09 0.89
CA ALA A 132 1.51 12.14 1.83
C ALA A 132 1.90 12.44 3.28
N ILE A 133 3.17 12.82 3.53
CA ILE A 133 3.65 13.24 4.84
C ILE A 133 2.85 14.45 5.34
N GLN A 134 2.77 15.49 4.52
CA GLN A 134 2.04 16.71 4.89
C GLN A 134 0.56 16.42 5.14
N LEU A 135 -0.08 15.62 4.29
CA LEU A 135 -1.49 15.25 4.46
C LEU A 135 -1.72 14.40 5.71
N ALA A 136 -0.77 13.55 6.09
CA ALA A 136 -0.83 12.74 7.31
C ALA A 136 -0.72 13.61 8.57
N GLU A 137 0.06 14.69 8.52
CA GLU A 137 0.24 15.66 9.63
C GLU A 137 -0.91 16.63 9.72
N ASP A 138 -1.23 17.28 8.60
CA ASP A 138 -2.31 18.26 8.53
C ASP A 138 -3.69 17.64 8.68
N GLY A 139 -3.81 16.37 8.32
CA GLY A 139 -5.05 15.62 8.30
C GLY A 139 -5.88 15.82 7.03
N PHE A 140 -6.70 14.83 6.75
CA PHE A 140 -7.63 14.77 5.63
C PHE A 140 -9.07 14.54 6.12
N SER A 141 -10.04 14.90 5.29
CA SER A 141 -11.45 14.65 5.61
C SER A 141 -11.84 13.21 5.31
N ILE A 142 -12.47 12.55 6.27
CA ILE A 142 -13.03 11.21 6.09
C ILE A 142 -14.08 11.25 4.97
N SER A 143 -13.85 10.48 3.91
CA SER A 143 -14.77 10.37 2.79
C SER A 143 -16.01 9.53 3.15
N PRO A 144 -17.14 9.71 2.43
CA PRO A 144 -18.31 8.83 2.59
C PRO A 144 -17.95 7.34 2.38
N ARG A 145 -17.02 7.05 1.45
CA ARG A 145 -16.54 5.70 1.19
C ARG A 145 -15.78 5.14 2.39
N LEU A 146 -14.80 5.88 2.91
CA LEU A 146 -14.01 5.45 4.07
C LEU A 146 -14.91 5.22 5.29
N ASN A 147 -15.79 6.15 5.63
CA ASN A 147 -16.74 5.99 6.74
C ASN A 147 -17.62 4.74 6.56
N LYS A 148 -18.15 4.51 5.36
CA LYS A 148 -18.94 3.31 5.06
C LYS A 148 -18.13 2.02 5.25
N MET A 149 -16.87 1.99 4.87
CA MET A 149 -16.00 0.82 5.03
C MET A 149 -15.67 0.57 6.49
N ILE A 150 -15.34 1.62 7.27
CA ILE A 150 -15.12 1.52 8.72
C ILE A 150 -16.37 0.97 9.42
N THR A 151 -17.55 1.51 9.09
CA THR A 151 -18.81 1.09 9.71
C THR A 151 -19.19 -0.37 9.42
N LYS A 152 -18.85 -0.86 8.23
CA LYS A 152 -19.17 -2.24 7.80
C LYS A 152 -18.17 -3.28 8.28
N ASP A 153 -16.96 -2.86 8.63
CA ASP A 153 -15.93 -3.78 9.05
C ASP A 153 -16.23 -4.38 10.44
N ARG A 154 -16.12 -5.70 10.55
CA ARG A 154 -16.46 -6.46 11.76
C ARG A 154 -15.25 -6.70 12.67
N HIS A 155 -14.06 -6.34 12.21
CA HIS A 155 -12.82 -6.72 12.87
C HIS A 155 -12.01 -5.53 13.39
N LEU A 156 -12.16 -4.32 12.83
CA LEU A 156 -11.40 -3.13 13.23
C LEU A 156 -11.43 -2.86 14.74
N LYS A 157 -12.59 -3.05 15.38
CA LYS A 157 -12.76 -2.86 16.84
C LYS A 157 -12.07 -3.93 17.70
N LYS A 158 -11.55 -4.98 17.11
CA LYS A 158 -10.81 -6.03 17.81
C LYS A 158 -9.31 -5.70 17.97
N PHE A 159 -8.88 -4.58 17.38
CA PHE A 159 -7.51 -4.08 17.43
C PHE A 159 -7.52 -2.66 18.01
N ASP A 160 -6.82 -2.46 19.13
CA ASP A 160 -6.84 -1.20 19.87
C ASP A 160 -6.39 0.00 19.00
N ALA A 161 -5.32 -0.17 18.22
CA ALA A 161 -4.81 0.87 17.36
C ALA A 161 -5.83 1.35 16.32
N THR A 162 -6.56 0.42 15.69
CA THR A 162 -7.60 0.77 14.71
C THR A 162 -8.85 1.33 15.37
N THR A 163 -9.19 0.86 16.59
CA THR A 163 -10.29 1.41 17.38
C THR A 163 -10.03 2.88 17.72
N GLN A 164 -8.85 3.20 18.24
CA GLN A 164 -8.47 4.58 18.56
C GLN A 164 -8.41 5.48 17.33
N TYR A 165 -7.95 4.93 16.22
CA TYR A 165 -7.76 5.70 15.00
C TYR A 165 -9.08 6.01 14.26
N PHE A 166 -9.97 5.04 14.12
CA PHE A 166 -11.16 5.13 13.28
C PHE A 166 -12.48 5.42 14.01
N PHE A 167 -12.53 5.22 15.32
CA PHE A 167 -13.78 5.34 16.07
C PHE A 167 -13.73 6.49 17.07
N ALA A 168 -14.91 7.05 17.34
CA ALA A 168 -15.12 8.04 18.40
C ALA A 168 -15.27 7.35 19.77
N PRO A 169 -15.18 8.11 20.91
CA PRO A 169 -15.30 7.53 22.25
C PRO A 169 -16.60 6.78 22.52
N ASN A 170 -17.70 7.13 21.85
CA ASN A 170 -18.98 6.42 21.93
C ASN A 170 -18.99 5.09 21.14
N GLY A 171 -17.89 4.74 20.47
CA GLY A 171 -17.77 3.52 19.68
C GLY A 171 -18.31 3.60 18.25
N ASP A 172 -18.80 4.75 17.80
CA ASP A 172 -19.23 4.93 16.42
C ASP A 172 -18.04 5.26 15.51
N ALA A 173 -18.14 4.92 14.23
CA ALA A 173 -17.18 5.35 13.24
C ALA A 173 -17.12 6.89 13.21
N LYS A 174 -15.91 7.47 13.17
CA LYS A 174 -15.77 8.92 13.05
C LYS A 174 -16.56 9.44 11.83
N PRO A 175 -17.32 10.53 11.97
CA PRO A 175 -18.24 11.00 10.94
C PRO A 175 -17.55 11.38 9.62
N VAL A 176 -18.31 11.32 8.53
CA VAL A 176 -17.90 11.90 7.24
C VAL A 176 -17.54 13.37 7.43
N GLY A 177 -16.45 13.81 6.81
CA GLY A 177 -15.93 15.18 6.94
C GLY A 177 -15.07 15.42 8.19
N SER A 178 -15.03 14.51 9.16
CA SER A 178 -14.09 14.64 10.29
C SER A 178 -12.66 14.60 9.80
N ARG A 179 -11.81 15.41 10.43
CA ARG A 179 -10.38 15.44 10.13
C ARG A 179 -9.68 14.25 10.79
N LEU A 180 -8.90 13.51 10.02
CA LEU A 180 -8.11 12.37 10.47
C LEU A 180 -6.63 12.63 10.18
N THR A 181 -5.78 12.57 11.20
CA THR A 181 -4.32 12.68 11.12
C THR A 181 -3.66 11.35 11.39
N ASN A 182 -2.46 11.12 10.88
CA ASN A 182 -1.67 9.92 11.15
C ASN A 182 -0.18 10.26 11.26
N LEU A 183 0.21 10.80 12.40
CA LEU A 183 1.59 11.22 12.67
C LEU A 183 2.57 10.04 12.61
N ALA A 184 2.16 8.85 13.05
CA ALA A 184 3.00 7.65 12.99
C ALA A 184 3.30 7.25 11.54
N LEU A 185 2.30 7.32 10.64
CA LEU A 185 2.53 7.05 9.22
C LEU A 185 3.37 8.15 8.56
N ALA A 186 3.19 9.41 8.96
CA ALA A 186 4.04 10.52 8.49
C ALA A 186 5.51 10.27 8.82
N GLU A 187 5.81 9.83 10.04
CA GLU A 187 7.17 9.49 10.45
C GLU A 187 7.72 8.29 9.68
N THR A 188 6.93 7.23 9.53
CA THR A 188 7.29 6.08 8.69
C THR A 188 7.63 6.52 7.26
N PHE A 189 6.83 7.39 6.67
CA PHE A 189 7.11 7.92 5.33
C PHE A 189 8.37 8.79 5.26
N ARG A 190 8.69 9.57 6.31
CA ARG A 190 9.96 10.31 6.37
C ARG A 190 11.16 9.38 6.35
N VAL A 191 11.15 8.37 7.18
CA VAL A 191 12.23 7.38 7.25
C VAL A 191 12.44 6.70 5.89
N ILE A 192 11.36 6.30 5.22
CA ILE A 192 11.42 5.69 3.88
C ILE A 192 11.87 6.72 2.82
N ALA A 193 11.41 7.96 2.91
CA ALA A 193 11.79 9.02 1.98
C ALA A 193 13.28 9.34 2.02
N GLU A 194 13.88 9.34 3.20
CA GLU A 194 15.32 9.65 3.40
C GLU A 194 16.23 8.45 3.10
N SER A 195 15.82 7.23 3.47
CA SER A 195 16.68 6.05 3.44
C SER A 195 16.31 5.02 2.37
N GLY A 196 15.30 5.31 1.53
CA GLY A 196 14.84 4.37 0.50
C GLY A 196 14.03 3.21 1.09
N SER A 197 13.72 2.23 0.25
CA SER A 197 12.98 1.04 0.68
C SER A 197 13.75 0.17 1.67
N ASP A 198 15.06 0.30 1.74
CA ASP A 198 15.88 -0.43 2.71
C ASP A 198 15.51 -0.10 4.16
N ALA A 199 15.04 1.10 4.45
CA ALA A 199 14.54 1.45 5.79
C ALA A 199 13.36 0.59 6.25
N PHE A 200 12.59 0.08 5.31
CA PHE A 200 11.37 -0.70 5.58
C PHE A 200 11.64 -2.19 5.82
N TYR A 201 12.63 -2.79 5.13
CA TYR A 201 12.78 -4.25 5.09
C TYR A 201 13.72 -4.84 6.16
N PRO A 202 14.96 -4.35 6.38
CA PRO A 202 15.85 -4.91 7.41
C PRO A 202 15.80 -4.16 8.75
N GLY A 203 15.21 -2.96 8.79
CA GLY A 203 15.34 -2.02 9.92
C GLY A 203 14.28 -2.17 11.02
N PRO A 204 14.12 -1.12 11.85
CA PRO A 204 13.12 -1.08 12.93
C PRO A 204 11.69 -1.26 12.44
N ILE A 205 11.33 -0.66 11.30
CA ILE A 205 9.98 -0.80 10.71
C ILE A 205 9.65 -2.28 10.44
N ALA A 206 10.62 -3.06 9.93
CA ALA A 206 10.43 -4.51 9.76
C ALA A 206 10.21 -5.23 11.08
N GLN A 207 10.90 -4.81 12.16
CA GLN A 207 10.70 -5.39 13.48
C GLN A 207 9.28 -5.12 13.99
N ASP A 208 8.81 -3.87 13.90
CA ASP A 208 7.47 -3.47 14.33
C ASP A 208 6.38 -4.25 13.57
N ILE A 209 6.56 -4.43 12.25
CA ILE A 209 5.64 -5.24 11.42
C ILE A 209 5.64 -6.69 11.89
N VAL A 210 6.80 -7.29 12.10
CA VAL A 210 6.94 -8.69 12.53
C VAL A 210 6.32 -8.89 13.91
N ASP A 211 6.53 -7.95 14.83
CA ASP A 211 5.99 -8.02 16.19
C ASP A 211 4.46 -7.87 16.16
N ALA A 212 3.93 -6.93 15.39
CA ALA A 212 2.49 -6.76 15.21
C ALA A 212 1.83 -8.01 14.59
N VAL A 213 2.47 -8.64 13.61
CA VAL A 213 1.99 -9.88 12.98
C VAL A 213 1.97 -11.04 13.95
N LYS A 214 3.03 -11.21 14.75
CA LYS A 214 3.16 -12.30 15.72
C LYS A 214 2.29 -12.14 16.96
N SER A 215 2.10 -10.90 17.40
CA SER A 215 1.30 -10.57 18.59
C SER A 215 -0.16 -10.25 18.25
N ALA A 216 -0.59 -10.43 16.99
CA ALA A 216 -1.96 -10.15 16.59
C ALA A 216 -2.97 -10.89 17.49
N PRO A 217 -3.98 -10.19 18.06
CA PRO A 217 -4.94 -10.81 18.99
C PRO A 217 -5.85 -11.84 18.32
N ILE A 218 -5.88 -11.82 16.99
CA ILE A 218 -6.61 -12.77 16.15
C ILE A 218 -5.62 -13.37 15.16
N ASN A 219 -5.62 -14.70 15.01
CA ASN A 219 -4.81 -15.40 14.03
C ASN A 219 -3.35 -14.89 13.99
N PRO A 220 -2.55 -15.03 15.05
CA PRO A 220 -1.15 -14.59 15.04
C PRO A 220 -0.38 -15.22 13.89
N GLY A 221 0.46 -14.42 13.22
CA GLY A 221 1.13 -14.82 12.00
C GLY A 221 2.55 -15.34 12.22
N ARG A 222 3.18 -15.70 11.10
CA ARG A 222 4.50 -16.36 11.10
C ARG A 222 5.59 -15.57 10.37
N LEU A 223 5.33 -14.31 10.02
CA LEU A 223 6.29 -13.44 9.36
C LEU A 223 7.55 -13.27 10.22
N THR A 224 8.72 -13.27 9.58
CA THR A 224 10.01 -13.06 10.25
C THR A 224 10.78 -11.90 9.62
N LYS A 225 11.74 -11.34 10.35
CA LYS A 225 12.68 -10.34 9.80
C LYS A 225 13.48 -10.89 8.63
N LYS A 226 13.78 -12.20 8.63
CA LYS A 226 14.48 -12.84 7.51
C LYS A 226 13.64 -12.83 6.25
N ASP A 227 12.33 -13.06 6.37
CA ASP A 227 11.39 -12.97 5.24
C ASP A 227 11.36 -11.55 4.67
N MET A 228 11.24 -10.56 5.55
CA MET A 228 11.27 -9.13 5.16
C MET A 228 12.57 -8.79 4.42
N ALA A 229 13.73 -9.07 5.01
CA ALA A 229 15.03 -8.72 4.45
C ALA A 229 15.33 -9.45 3.13
N ALA A 230 14.78 -10.64 2.92
CA ALA A 230 15.01 -11.45 1.72
C ALA A 230 14.08 -11.08 0.55
N TYR A 231 13.08 -10.19 0.74
CA TYR A 231 12.15 -9.87 -0.32
C TYR A 231 12.82 -9.09 -1.47
N VAL A 232 12.55 -9.52 -2.70
CA VAL A 232 13.01 -8.87 -3.94
C VAL A 232 11.84 -8.72 -4.90
N ALA A 233 11.59 -7.49 -5.33
CA ALA A 233 10.64 -7.22 -6.42
C ALA A 233 11.19 -7.75 -7.75
N LYS A 234 10.32 -8.08 -8.69
CA LYS A 234 10.71 -8.67 -9.97
C LYS A 234 10.28 -7.79 -11.13
N ARG A 235 11.15 -7.67 -12.13
CA ARG A 235 10.75 -7.24 -13.45
C ARG A 235 10.32 -8.48 -14.24
N ARG A 236 9.18 -8.37 -14.93
CA ARG A 236 8.64 -9.45 -15.74
C ARG A 236 8.41 -8.99 -17.17
N ASP A 237 8.36 -9.92 -18.07
CA ASP A 237 7.85 -9.64 -19.41
C ASP A 237 6.33 -9.42 -19.31
N PRO A 238 5.79 -8.40 -20.02
CA PRO A 238 4.36 -8.17 -20.04
C PRO A 238 3.65 -9.33 -20.74
N VAL A 239 2.51 -9.73 -20.19
CA VAL A 239 1.64 -10.69 -20.87
C VAL A 239 0.84 -9.92 -21.91
N CYS A 240 0.98 -10.31 -23.17
CA CYS A 240 0.24 -9.74 -24.28
C CYS A 240 -0.60 -10.84 -24.95
N MET A 241 -1.84 -10.50 -25.28
CA MET A 241 -2.72 -11.42 -26.03
C MET A 241 -3.45 -10.68 -27.15
N PRO A 242 -3.71 -11.35 -28.28
CA PRO A 242 -4.50 -10.75 -29.33
C PRO A 242 -5.96 -10.63 -28.90
N TYR A 243 -6.54 -9.46 -29.10
CA TYR A 243 -7.96 -9.22 -28.94
C TYR A 243 -8.50 -8.50 -30.16
N ARG A 244 -9.20 -9.23 -31.05
CA ARG A 244 -9.64 -8.75 -32.36
C ARG A 244 -8.45 -8.29 -33.21
N VAL A 245 -8.36 -6.97 -33.50
CA VAL A 245 -7.27 -6.34 -34.24
C VAL A 245 -6.19 -5.72 -33.35
N TRP A 246 -6.32 -5.86 -32.05
CA TRP A 246 -5.43 -5.27 -31.03
C TRP A 246 -4.60 -6.33 -30.33
N PHE A 247 -3.43 -5.93 -29.89
CA PHE A 247 -2.67 -6.62 -28.83
C PHE A 247 -2.92 -5.88 -27.52
N VAL A 248 -3.38 -6.60 -26.50
CA VAL A 248 -3.72 -6.08 -25.18
C VAL A 248 -2.82 -6.72 -24.13
#